data_409eed446f51408065d15fcde7d2ce9c
#
_entry.id   409eed446f51408065d15fcde7d2ce9c
#
_cell.length_a   1.000
_cell.length_b   1.000
_cell.length_c   1.000
_cell.angle_alpha   90.00
_cell.angle_beta   90.00
_cell.angle_gamma   90.00
#
_symmetry.space_group_name_H-M   'P 1'
#
loop_
_entity.id
_entity.type
_entity.pdbx_description
1 polymer ?
#
loop_
_entity_poly.entity_id
_entity_poly.type
_entity_poly.pdbx_seq_one_letter_code
_entity_poly.pdbx_strand_id
1 'polypeptide(L)'
;MFTEIAPLVKQHDLAFYNQETIIGGKKLGLSNYPRFNSPDEIGLNMLEIGFNMVNLATNHVMDKDLEGLEYSANFWEKQDAYTAGSYTSQEKHDNIKIAEKNGIKYAMLAYTYGTNGLPIPEGYEYLANEWTVYGDENYEAYKQQVRKDIKKIRDKVDILIVSMHWGNEYIYEPSWYQQDAAQFLANQDVDIIIGTHPHVIEPIEYITS
;
A
#
# COMPACT_ATOMS: atom_id res chain seq x y z
N MET A 1 10.24 -10.02 17.99
CA MET A 1 8.76 -10.11 18.10
C MET A 1 8.18 -11.08 17.06
N PHE A 2 8.61 -11.07 15.81
CA PHE A 2 8.00 -11.86 14.73
C PHE A 2 8.77 -13.16 14.37
N THR A 3 9.70 -13.60 15.19
CA THR A 3 10.55 -14.77 14.92
C THR A 3 9.79 -16.08 14.76
N GLU A 4 8.62 -16.20 15.41
CA GLU A 4 7.79 -17.40 15.33
C GLU A 4 7.12 -17.58 13.96
N ILE A 5 6.80 -16.48 13.25
CA ILE A 5 6.19 -16.53 11.92
C ILE A 5 7.24 -16.61 10.80
N ALA A 6 8.52 -16.33 11.09
CA ALA A 6 9.58 -16.33 10.09
C ALA A 6 9.68 -17.66 9.29
N PRO A 7 9.56 -18.86 9.91
CA PRO A 7 9.59 -20.12 9.16
C PRO A 7 8.45 -20.25 8.16
N LEU A 8 7.26 -19.71 8.48
CA LEU A 8 6.11 -19.71 7.56
C LEU A 8 6.35 -18.72 6.42
N VAL A 9 6.72 -17.48 6.73
CA VAL A 9 6.97 -16.43 5.74
C VAL A 9 8.02 -16.86 4.70
N LYS A 10 9.13 -17.48 5.16
CA LYS A 10 10.24 -17.94 4.31
C LYS A 10 9.90 -19.13 3.40
N GLN A 11 8.74 -19.75 3.56
CA GLN A 11 8.28 -20.83 2.67
C GLN A 11 7.61 -20.30 1.39
N HIS A 12 7.33 -18.99 1.32
CA HIS A 12 6.63 -18.37 0.21
C HIS A 12 7.55 -17.49 -0.62
N ASP A 13 7.36 -17.49 -1.93
CA ASP A 13 8.11 -16.66 -2.88
C ASP A 13 7.77 -15.18 -2.73
N LEU A 14 6.49 -14.88 -2.48
CA LEU A 14 5.98 -13.54 -2.22
C LEU A 14 5.31 -13.52 -0.85
N ALA A 15 5.75 -12.63 0.01
CA ALA A 15 5.22 -12.43 1.34
C ALA A 15 4.92 -10.94 1.55
N PHE A 16 3.63 -10.62 1.66
CA PHE A 16 3.12 -9.28 1.77
C PHE A 16 2.94 -8.85 3.23
N TYR A 17 3.22 -7.57 3.53
CA TYR A 17 2.73 -6.91 4.73
C TYR A 17 2.40 -5.43 4.50
N ASN A 18 1.55 -4.89 5.36
CA ASN A 18 1.20 -3.49 5.40
C ASN A 18 2.12 -2.76 6.39
N GLN A 19 2.93 -1.83 5.92
CA GLN A 19 3.73 -0.95 6.78
C GLN A 19 2.88 0.28 7.12
N GLU A 20 2.04 0.15 8.13
CA GLU A 20 1.04 1.17 8.43
C GLU A 20 1.63 2.42 9.08
N THR A 21 2.46 2.25 10.10
CA THR A 21 3.13 3.37 10.74
C THR A 21 4.30 3.85 9.89
N ILE A 22 4.44 5.16 9.70
CA ILE A 22 5.54 5.69 8.91
C ILE A 22 6.89 5.33 9.53
N ILE A 23 7.87 4.98 8.69
CA ILE A 23 9.28 4.86 9.09
C ILE A 23 9.93 6.22 8.86
N GLY A 24 9.81 7.13 9.82
CA GLY A 24 10.48 8.44 9.81
C GLY A 24 11.82 8.45 10.54
N GLY A 25 12.22 7.29 11.09
CA GLY A 25 13.49 7.12 11.79
C GLY A 25 13.56 7.81 13.15
N LYS A 26 14.64 7.51 13.88
CA LYS A 26 14.85 8.03 15.25
C LYS A 26 15.07 9.55 15.30
N LYS A 27 15.60 10.12 14.22
CA LYS A 27 15.93 11.56 14.17
C LYS A 27 14.69 12.45 14.27
N LEU A 28 13.55 12.00 13.71
CA LEU A 28 12.28 12.73 13.79
C LEU A 28 11.50 12.47 15.09
N GLY A 29 12.10 11.74 16.02
CA GLY A 29 11.49 11.40 17.31
C GLY A 29 10.44 10.30 17.16
N LEU A 30 10.67 9.15 17.80
CA LEU A 30 9.71 8.05 17.83
C LEU A 30 8.44 8.47 18.57
N SER A 31 7.29 8.06 18.08
CA SER A 31 5.99 8.42 18.65
C SER A 31 4.94 7.34 18.44
N ASN A 32 3.95 7.35 19.34
CA ASN A 32 2.76 6.51 19.31
C ASN A 32 1.55 7.32 18.83
N TYR A 33 0.34 6.69 18.95
CA TYR A 33 -0.93 7.35 18.64
C TYR A 33 -1.00 8.79 19.22
N PRO A 34 -1.57 9.76 18.52
CA PRO A 34 -2.27 9.63 17.23
C PRO A 34 -1.36 9.77 15.99
N ARG A 35 -0.13 10.22 16.13
CA ARG A 35 0.81 10.41 15.03
C ARG A 35 2.04 9.53 15.26
N PHE A 36 2.04 8.40 14.60
CA PHE A 36 3.07 7.37 14.75
C PHE A 36 4.39 7.76 14.09
N ASN A 37 5.47 7.27 14.63
CA ASN A 37 6.76 7.20 13.95
C ASN A 37 7.54 5.99 14.42
N SER A 38 7.86 5.12 13.50
CA SER A 38 8.63 3.90 13.72
C SER A 38 10.10 4.10 13.34
N PRO A 39 11.02 3.39 14.04
CA PRO A 39 12.41 3.36 13.66
C PRO A 39 12.64 2.43 12.47
N ASP A 40 13.76 2.62 11.76
CA ASP A 40 14.19 1.83 10.60
C ASP A 40 14.22 0.32 10.89
N GLU A 41 14.55 -0.06 12.12
CA GLU A 41 14.65 -1.45 12.57
C GLU A 41 13.34 -2.23 12.37
N ILE A 42 12.18 -1.56 12.35
CA ILE A 42 10.89 -2.24 12.08
C ILE A 42 10.90 -2.78 10.66
N GLY A 43 11.15 -1.93 9.67
CA GLY A 43 11.22 -2.36 8.26
C GLY A 43 12.32 -3.40 8.03
N LEU A 44 13.51 -3.17 8.55
CA LEU A 44 14.64 -4.11 8.41
C LEU A 44 14.32 -5.49 9.01
N ASN A 45 13.70 -5.54 10.19
CA ASN A 45 13.30 -6.80 10.81
C ASN A 45 12.23 -7.53 10.02
N MET A 46 11.27 -6.81 9.39
CA MET A 46 10.26 -7.45 8.54
C MET A 46 10.89 -8.08 7.30
N LEU A 47 11.88 -7.41 6.69
CA LEU A 47 12.65 -7.98 5.57
C LEU A 47 13.49 -9.19 6.00
N GLU A 48 14.15 -9.13 7.16
CA GLU A 48 14.92 -10.25 7.72
C GLU A 48 14.06 -11.51 7.97
N ILE A 49 12.82 -11.32 8.38
CA ILE A 49 11.84 -12.40 8.55
C ILE A 49 11.47 -13.05 7.21
N GLY A 50 11.58 -12.32 6.11
CA GLY A 50 11.31 -12.80 4.76
C GLY A 50 10.17 -12.10 4.02
N PHE A 51 9.54 -11.07 4.62
CA PHE A 51 8.60 -10.24 3.87
C PHE A 51 9.33 -9.48 2.77
N ASN A 52 8.75 -9.46 1.58
CA ASN A 52 9.38 -8.89 0.40
C ASN A 52 8.42 -8.07 -0.50
N MET A 53 7.15 -7.96 -0.10
CA MET A 53 6.17 -7.07 -0.70
C MET A 53 5.57 -6.16 0.38
N VAL A 54 5.63 -4.85 0.17
CA VAL A 54 5.27 -3.88 1.21
C VAL A 54 4.30 -2.84 0.66
N ASN A 55 3.13 -2.75 1.30
CA ASN A 55 2.25 -1.60 1.11
C ASN A 55 2.77 -0.41 1.91
N LEU A 56 2.91 0.74 1.27
CA LEU A 56 3.30 2.01 1.87
C LEU A 56 2.20 3.08 1.81
N ALA A 57 1.09 2.81 1.09
CA ALA A 57 -0.06 3.69 1.06
C ALA A 57 -0.97 3.39 2.26
N THR A 58 -0.88 4.20 3.30
CA THR A 58 -1.67 4.06 4.53
C THR A 58 -2.16 5.43 5.02
N ASN A 59 -3.13 5.44 5.93
CA ASN A 59 -3.64 6.67 6.52
C ASN A 59 -2.61 7.38 7.42
N HIS A 60 -1.51 6.70 7.79
CA HIS A 60 -0.44 7.23 8.64
C HIS A 60 0.79 7.75 7.89
N VAL A 61 0.74 7.83 6.56
CA VAL A 61 1.89 8.29 5.75
C VAL A 61 2.32 9.73 6.08
N MET A 62 1.37 10.60 6.50
CA MET A 62 1.62 12.00 6.83
C MET A 62 1.90 12.25 8.32
N ASP A 63 2.06 11.23 9.14
CA ASP A 63 2.21 11.39 10.60
C ASP A 63 3.44 12.18 11.04
N LYS A 64 4.46 12.25 10.22
CA LYS A 64 5.66 13.11 10.42
C LYS A 64 5.82 14.15 9.32
N ASP A 65 4.69 14.63 8.83
CA ASP A 65 4.62 15.64 7.77
C ASP A 65 5.46 15.24 6.54
N LEU A 66 5.77 16.17 5.68
CA LEU A 66 6.54 15.91 4.46
C LEU A 66 7.93 15.31 4.75
N GLU A 67 8.62 15.77 5.79
CA GLU A 67 9.96 15.28 6.13
C GLU A 67 9.95 13.78 6.46
N GLY A 68 8.93 13.30 7.19
CA GLY A 68 8.76 11.88 7.50
C GLY A 68 8.42 11.04 6.28
N LEU A 69 7.55 11.56 5.43
CA LEU A 69 7.13 10.87 4.22
C LEU A 69 8.30 10.72 3.22
N GLU A 70 9.07 11.80 2.99
CA GLU A 70 10.29 11.76 2.19
C GLU A 70 11.35 10.81 2.77
N TYR A 71 11.52 10.84 4.10
CA TYR A 71 12.43 9.92 4.76
C TYR A 71 12.01 8.47 4.53
N SER A 72 10.75 8.14 4.74
CA SER A 72 10.20 6.79 4.55
C SER A 72 10.37 6.31 3.11
N ALA A 73 10.00 7.13 2.12
CA ALA A 73 10.16 6.78 0.72
C ALA A 73 11.64 6.48 0.37
N ASN A 74 12.56 7.33 0.84
CA ASN A 74 14.01 7.14 0.65
C ASN A 74 14.58 5.93 1.41
N PHE A 75 14.02 5.59 2.57
CA PHE A 75 14.39 4.37 3.30
C PHE A 75 14.02 3.14 2.49
N TRP A 76 12.76 3.05 2.06
CA TRP A 76 12.25 1.89 1.33
C TRP A 76 12.86 1.70 -0.05
N GLU A 77 13.21 2.80 -0.74
CA GLU A 77 13.89 2.72 -2.02
C GLU A 77 15.23 1.99 -1.98
N LYS A 78 15.90 1.99 -0.82
CA LYS A 78 17.20 1.35 -0.62
C LYS A 78 17.09 -0.13 -0.24
N GLN A 79 15.88 -0.61 0.02
CA GLN A 79 15.68 -1.99 0.45
C GLN A 79 15.45 -2.93 -0.74
N ASP A 80 15.86 -4.18 -0.58
CA ASP A 80 15.56 -5.24 -1.54
C ASP A 80 14.14 -5.78 -1.29
N ALA A 81 13.14 -4.98 -1.66
CA ALA A 81 11.74 -5.31 -1.54
C ALA A 81 10.94 -4.75 -2.72
N TYR A 82 9.79 -5.34 -2.98
CA TYR A 82 8.78 -4.72 -3.82
C TYR A 82 7.91 -3.80 -2.97
N THR A 83 8.00 -2.51 -3.19
CA THR A 83 7.19 -1.51 -2.50
C THR A 83 6.23 -0.83 -3.45
N ALA A 84 5.05 -0.44 -2.98
CA ALA A 84 4.07 0.33 -3.74
C ALA A 84 3.33 1.32 -2.83
N GLY A 85 2.87 2.42 -3.43
CA GLY A 85 2.03 3.41 -2.77
C GLY A 85 2.76 4.65 -2.26
N SER A 86 4.10 4.63 -2.24
CA SER A 86 4.93 5.81 -1.92
C SER A 86 6.22 5.77 -2.75
N TYR A 87 6.64 6.91 -3.31
CA TYR A 87 7.74 6.98 -4.26
C TYR A 87 8.59 8.22 -4.01
N THR A 88 9.85 8.19 -4.41
CA THR A 88 10.81 9.30 -4.20
C THR A 88 10.78 10.37 -5.29
N SER A 89 10.04 10.15 -6.37
CA SER A 89 9.86 11.11 -7.45
C SER A 89 8.62 10.79 -8.30
N GLN A 90 8.12 11.79 -9.02
CA GLN A 90 7.04 11.61 -9.99
C GLN A 90 7.40 10.59 -11.08
N GLU A 91 8.64 10.57 -11.55
CA GLU A 91 9.11 9.59 -12.53
C GLU A 91 8.95 8.14 -12.02
N LYS A 92 9.28 7.89 -10.74
CA LYS A 92 9.15 6.57 -10.14
C LYS A 92 7.70 6.19 -9.88
N HIS A 93 6.88 7.14 -9.48
CA HIS A 93 5.44 6.96 -9.37
C HIS A 93 4.83 6.54 -10.72
N ASP A 94 5.21 7.21 -11.80
CA ASP A 94 4.65 6.96 -13.14
C ASP A 94 5.18 5.69 -13.79
N ASN A 95 6.35 5.21 -13.35
CA ASN A 95 6.99 4.01 -13.86
C ASN A 95 6.74 2.81 -12.92
N ILE A 96 5.56 2.21 -13.05
CA ILE A 96 5.13 1.08 -12.21
C ILE A 96 6.13 -0.08 -12.35
N LYS A 97 6.68 -0.53 -11.22
CA LYS A 97 7.65 -1.63 -11.15
C LYS A 97 7.01 -2.95 -11.60
N ILE A 98 7.67 -3.64 -12.52
CA ILE A 98 7.38 -5.05 -12.85
C ILE A 98 8.46 -5.89 -12.19
N ALA A 99 8.06 -6.95 -11.52
CA ALA A 99 8.97 -7.96 -11.01
C ALA A 99 8.61 -9.33 -11.60
N GLU A 100 9.56 -10.25 -11.52
CA GLU A 100 9.38 -11.63 -12.00
C GLU A 100 9.87 -12.60 -10.93
N LYS A 101 9.10 -13.63 -10.67
CA LYS A 101 9.45 -14.73 -9.80
C LYS A 101 8.99 -16.06 -10.41
N ASN A 102 9.92 -17.01 -10.55
CA ASN A 102 9.64 -18.33 -11.14
C ASN A 102 8.98 -18.28 -12.55
N GLY A 103 9.32 -17.26 -13.35
CA GLY A 103 8.76 -17.08 -14.69
C GLY A 103 7.39 -16.38 -14.73
N ILE A 104 6.84 -15.96 -13.58
CA ILE A 104 5.59 -15.20 -13.46
C ILE A 104 5.91 -13.73 -13.25
N LYS A 105 5.46 -12.87 -14.15
CA LYS A 105 5.56 -11.42 -14.04
C LYS A 105 4.41 -10.87 -13.20
N TYR A 106 4.73 -10.00 -12.27
CA TYR A 106 3.72 -9.38 -11.43
C TYR A 106 4.01 -7.91 -11.19
N ALA A 107 2.95 -7.17 -10.86
CA ALA A 107 3.02 -5.83 -10.36
C ALA A 107 2.04 -5.64 -9.19
N MET A 108 2.36 -4.72 -8.29
CA MET A 108 1.46 -4.29 -7.23
C MET A 108 1.26 -2.78 -7.30
N LEU A 109 0.01 -2.35 -7.30
CA LEU A 109 -0.41 -0.98 -7.01
C LEU A 109 -0.90 -0.91 -5.56
N ALA A 110 -0.82 0.26 -4.94
CA ALA A 110 -1.29 0.42 -3.58
C ALA A 110 -1.88 1.82 -3.38
N TYR A 111 -3.01 1.90 -2.66
CA TYR A 111 -3.76 3.13 -2.42
C TYR A 111 -4.27 3.18 -0.98
N THR A 112 -4.39 4.39 -0.43
CA THR A 112 -5.02 4.65 0.88
C THR A 112 -6.24 5.54 0.74
N TYR A 113 -7.25 5.32 1.60
CA TYR A 113 -8.49 6.11 1.61
C TYR A 113 -8.28 7.57 2.04
N GLY A 114 -7.09 7.93 2.49
CA GLY A 114 -6.74 9.26 2.95
C GLY A 114 -5.57 9.24 3.92
N THR A 115 -5.29 10.39 4.50
CA THR A 115 -4.10 10.68 5.34
C THR A 115 -4.47 11.25 6.70
N ASN A 116 -5.57 10.78 7.31
CA ASN A 116 -6.08 11.26 8.60
C ASN A 116 -6.30 12.79 8.66
N GLY A 117 -6.66 13.39 7.53
CA GLY A 117 -6.90 14.83 7.42
C GLY A 117 -5.63 15.69 7.37
N LEU A 118 -4.47 15.08 7.20
CA LEU A 118 -3.19 15.77 7.00
C LEU A 118 -2.88 15.80 5.49
N PRO A 119 -3.14 16.90 4.75
CA PRO A 119 -3.05 16.90 3.30
C PRO A 119 -1.60 16.71 2.83
N ILE A 120 -1.44 15.96 1.74
CA ILE A 120 -0.17 15.90 1.02
C ILE A 120 0.05 17.26 0.37
N PRO A 121 1.22 17.90 0.54
CA PRO A 121 1.49 19.21 -0.06
C PRO A 121 1.44 19.15 -1.59
N GLU A 122 0.97 20.24 -2.20
CA GLU A 122 0.95 20.40 -3.66
C GLU A 122 2.33 20.16 -4.29
N GLY A 123 2.37 19.35 -5.35
CA GLY A 123 3.60 18.96 -6.04
C GLY A 123 4.31 17.74 -5.45
N TYR A 124 3.76 17.15 -4.37
CA TYR A 124 4.29 15.95 -3.71
C TYR A 124 3.32 14.76 -3.75
N GLU A 125 2.31 14.80 -4.61
CA GLU A 125 1.26 13.77 -4.71
C GLU A 125 1.84 12.37 -5.02
N TYR A 126 3.00 12.31 -5.64
CA TYR A 126 3.72 11.06 -5.90
C TYR A 126 4.22 10.35 -4.63
N LEU A 127 4.32 11.06 -3.50
CA LEU A 127 4.78 10.48 -2.24
C LEU A 127 3.76 9.54 -1.60
N ALA A 128 2.47 9.65 -1.92
CA ALA A 128 1.46 8.69 -1.46
C ALA A 128 0.27 8.63 -2.42
N ASN A 129 -0.14 7.41 -2.77
CA ASN A 129 -1.30 7.19 -3.61
C ASN A 129 -2.57 7.24 -2.75
N GLU A 130 -3.40 8.22 -2.97
CA GLU A 130 -4.71 8.33 -2.34
C GLU A 130 -5.83 7.71 -3.20
N TRP A 131 -6.83 7.18 -2.52
CA TRP A 131 -8.12 6.77 -3.07
C TRP A 131 -9.19 7.28 -2.13
N THR A 132 -10.07 8.14 -2.61
CA THR A 132 -11.14 8.64 -1.75
C THR A 132 -12.31 7.66 -1.64
N VAL A 133 -13.14 7.84 -0.60
CA VAL A 133 -14.33 7.03 -0.41
C VAL A 133 -15.47 7.46 -1.33
N TYR A 134 -16.37 6.54 -1.64
CA TYR A 134 -17.58 6.83 -2.40
C TYR A 134 -18.41 7.95 -1.74
N GLY A 135 -18.90 8.85 -2.58
CA GLY A 135 -19.67 10.02 -2.15
C GLY A 135 -18.83 11.29 -1.97
N ASP A 136 -17.50 11.18 -1.98
CA ASP A 136 -16.62 12.33 -2.16
C ASP A 136 -16.74 12.86 -3.60
N GLU A 137 -16.67 14.17 -3.77
CA GLU A 137 -16.75 14.82 -5.11
C GLU A 137 -15.63 14.38 -6.05
N ASN A 138 -14.50 13.93 -5.50
CA ASN A 138 -13.33 13.47 -6.24
C ASN A 138 -13.36 11.97 -6.56
N TYR A 139 -14.34 11.20 -6.08
CA TYR A 139 -14.37 9.74 -6.21
C TYR A 139 -14.19 9.25 -7.65
N GLU A 140 -14.91 9.85 -8.61
CA GLU A 140 -14.77 9.48 -10.02
C GLU A 140 -13.41 9.88 -10.61
N ALA A 141 -12.81 10.96 -10.14
CA ALA A 141 -11.46 11.36 -10.56
C ALA A 141 -10.40 10.34 -10.09
N TYR A 142 -10.50 9.86 -8.85
CA TYR A 142 -9.63 8.80 -8.33
C TYR A 142 -9.83 7.49 -9.09
N LYS A 143 -11.06 7.07 -9.36
CA LYS A 143 -11.34 5.89 -10.22
C LYS A 143 -10.70 6.02 -11.59
N GLN A 144 -10.75 7.19 -12.21
CA GLN A 144 -10.09 7.45 -13.50
C GLN A 144 -8.56 7.34 -13.39
N GLN A 145 -7.97 7.83 -12.31
CA GLN A 145 -6.52 7.72 -12.10
C GLN A 145 -6.12 6.24 -11.94
N VAL A 146 -6.81 5.48 -11.11
CA VAL A 146 -6.56 4.05 -10.91
C VAL A 146 -6.73 3.27 -12.21
N ARG A 147 -7.76 3.57 -13.03
CA ARG A 147 -7.89 2.98 -14.38
C ARG A 147 -6.68 3.25 -15.26
N LYS A 148 -6.14 4.48 -15.22
CA LYS A 148 -4.93 4.82 -16.01
C LYS A 148 -3.73 4.00 -15.55
N ASP A 149 -3.54 3.86 -14.23
CA ASP A 149 -2.42 3.11 -13.67
C ASP A 149 -2.54 1.62 -14.00
N ILE A 150 -3.70 1.02 -13.83
CA ILE A 150 -3.97 -0.37 -14.24
C ILE A 150 -3.68 -0.54 -15.74
N LYS A 151 -4.17 0.34 -16.58
CA LYS A 151 -3.99 0.26 -18.03
C LYS A 151 -2.54 0.38 -18.48
N LYS A 152 -1.69 1.10 -17.72
CA LYS A 152 -0.25 1.19 -18.00
C LYS A 152 0.45 -0.16 -17.86
N ILE A 153 -0.07 -1.06 -16.99
CA ILE A 153 0.65 -2.23 -16.52
C ILE A 153 -0.02 -3.57 -16.84
N ARG A 154 -1.37 -3.63 -16.96
CA ARG A 154 -2.13 -4.88 -17.05
C ARG A 154 -1.61 -5.85 -18.10
N ASP A 155 -1.40 -5.38 -19.33
CA ASP A 155 -0.95 -6.21 -20.44
C ASP A 155 0.53 -6.64 -20.37
N LYS A 156 1.26 -6.20 -19.34
CA LYS A 156 2.70 -6.45 -19.18
C LYS A 156 3.01 -7.48 -18.11
N VAL A 157 2.00 -7.90 -17.36
CA VAL A 157 2.15 -8.81 -16.20
C VAL A 157 1.15 -9.96 -16.26
N ASP A 158 1.54 -11.08 -15.69
CA ASP A 158 0.67 -12.24 -15.53
C ASP A 158 -0.28 -12.06 -14.35
N ILE A 159 0.20 -11.41 -13.27
CA ILE A 159 -0.57 -11.15 -12.05
C ILE A 159 -0.48 -9.65 -11.72
N LEU A 160 -1.65 -9.01 -11.61
CA LEU A 160 -1.81 -7.66 -11.10
C LEU A 160 -2.43 -7.69 -9.71
N ILE A 161 -1.71 -7.15 -8.73
CA ILE A 161 -2.15 -7.04 -7.33
C ILE A 161 -2.49 -5.58 -7.05
N VAL A 162 -3.60 -5.32 -6.35
CA VAL A 162 -3.93 -4.00 -5.83
C VAL A 162 -4.10 -4.09 -4.31
N SER A 163 -3.31 -3.36 -3.56
CA SER A 163 -3.47 -3.20 -2.12
C SER A 163 -4.29 -1.95 -1.82
N MET A 164 -5.38 -2.13 -1.06
CA MET A 164 -6.28 -1.06 -0.66
C MET A 164 -6.27 -0.91 0.85
N HIS A 165 -5.81 0.24 1.33
CA HIS A 165 -5.88 0.61 2.73
C HIS A 165 -7.19 1.36 2.99
N TRP A 166 -8.21 0.63 3.44
CA TRP A 166 -9.59 1.07 3.44
C TRP A 166 -10.42 0.45 4.57
N GLY A 167 -11.70 0.80 4.64
CA GLY A 167 -12.66 0.16 5.55
C GLY A 167 -12.85 0.91 6.86
N ASN A 168 -13.49 0.26 7.80
CA ASN A 168 -13.74 0.77 9.13
C ASN A 168 -13.00 -0.08 10.16
N GLU A 169 -12.26 0.57 11.06
CA GLU A 169 -11.55 -0.12 12.13
C GLU A 169 -12.48 -0.98 12.99
N TYR A 170 -12.04 -2.20 13.29
CA TYR A 170 -12.69 -3.16 14.19
C TYR A 170 -14.06 -3.66 13.72
N ILE A 171 -14.43 -3.47 12.45
CA ILE A 171 -15.63 -4.00 11.82
C ILE A 171 -15.26 -5.20 10.97
N TYR A 172 -15.92 -6.35 11.18
CA TYR A 172 -15.63 -7.61 10.48
C TYR A 172 -16.30 -7.71 9.11
N GLU A 173 -17.38 -6.96 8.91
CA GLU A 173 -18.12 -6.96 7.66
C GLU A 173 -17.63 -5.83 6.75
N PRO A 174 -17.23 -6.13 5.51
CA PRO A 174 -16.84 -5.11 4.55
C PRO A 174 -17.96 -4.10 4.31
N SER A 175 -17.62 -2.83 4.37
CA SER A 175 -18.56 -1.76 4.05
C SER A 175 -18.97 -1.81 2.57
N TRP A 176 -20.11 -1.24 2.24
CA TRP A 176 -20.59 -1.21 0.85
C TRP A 176 -19.62 -0.50 -0.09
N TYR A 177 -18.86 0.50 0.37
CA TYR A 177 -17.88 1.19 -0.47
C TYR A 177 -16.60 0.36 -0.70
N GLN A 178 -16.22 -0.52 0.23
CA GLN A 178 -15.17 -1.51 -0.02
C GLN A 178 -15.63 -2.50 -1.11
N GLN A 179 -16.89 -2.96 -1.03
CA GLN A 179 -17.47 -3.85 -2.03
C GLN A 179 -17.58 -3.18 -3.41
N ASP A 180 -18.00 -1.91 -3.49
CA ASP A 180 -18.06 -1.15 -4.75
C ASP A 180 -16.66 -0.97 -5.36
N ALA A 181 -15.67 -0.58 -4.56
CA ALA A 181 -14.30 -0.43 -5.02
C ALA A 181 -13.68 -1.78 -5.43
N ALA A 182 -13.94 -2.86 -4.71
CA ALA A 182 -13.46 -4.19 -5.06
C ALA A 182 -14.07 -4.67 -6.39
N GLN A 183 -15.38 -4.47 -6.60
CA GLN A 183 -16.04 -4.78 -7.87
C GLN A 183 -15.50 -3.91 -9.01
N PHE A 184 -15.25 -2.62 -8.74
CA PHE A 184 -14.62 -1.75 -9.73
C PHE A 184 -13.24 -2.26 -10.15
N LEU A 185 -12.38 -2.68 -9.20
CA LEU A 185 -11.05 -3.22 -9.48
C LEU A 185 -11.12 -4.54 -10.25
N ALA A 186 -12.01 -5.45 -9.86
CA ALA A 186 -12.25 -6.70 -10.57
C ALA A 186 -12.65 -6.45 -12.04
N ASN A 187 -13.52 -5.47 -12.29
CA ASN A 187 -13.93 -5.06 -13.65
C ASN A 187 -12.78 -4.38 -14.46
N GLN A 188 -11.62 -4.15 -13.86
CA GLN A 188 -10.40 -3.69 -14.53
C GLN A 188 -9.35 -4.81 -14.67
N ASP A 189 -9.76 -6.07 -14.54
CA ASP A 189 -8.89 -7.25 -14.65
C ASP A 189 -7.76 -7.28 -13.60
N VAL A 190 -8.03 -6.82 -12.38
CA VAL A 190 -7.16 -7.01 -11.22
C VAL A 190 -7.32 -8.43 -10.73
N ASP A 191 -6.22 -9.19 -10.59
CA ASP A 191 -6.24 -10.60 -10.20
C ASP A 191 -6.38 -10.80 -8.69
N ILE A 192 -5.73 -9.94 -7.89
CA ILE A 192 -5.72 -10.02 -6.43
C ILE A 192 -5.93 -8.64 -5.82
N ILE A 193 -6.90 -8.52 -4.92
CA ILE A 193 -7.13 -7.33 -4.12
C ILE A 193 -6.81 -7.67 -2.66
N ILE A 194 -5.93 -6.89 -2.02
CA ILE A 194 -5.57 -7.07 -0.62
C ILE A 194 -6.09 -5.87 0.17
N GLY A 195 -7.06 -6.11 1.05
CA GLY A 195 -7.56 -5.11 1.99
C GLY A 195 -6.66 -5.02 3.24
N THR A 196 -6.42 -3.79 3.71
CA THR A 196 -5.71 -3.48 4.96
C THR A 196 -6.43 -2.34 5.69
N HIS A 197 -6.08 -1.99 6.91
CA HIS A 197 -6.65 -0.96 7.77
C HIS A 197 -7.67 -1.45 8.83
N PRO A 198 -8.61 -2.36 8.59
CA PRO A 198 -9.68 -2.64 9.57
C PRO A 198 -9.20 -3.20 10.92
N HIS A 199 -7.93 -3.63 11.05
CA HIS A 199 -7.34 -4.26 12.25
C HIS A 199 -8.06 -5.54 12.70
N VAL A 200 -8.90 -6.10 11.84
CA VAL A 200 -9.57 -7.39 11.96
C VAL A 200 -9.47 -8.15 10.64
N ILE A 201 -9.69 -9.47 10.69
CA ILE A 201 -9.74 -10.27 9.47
C ILE A 201 -11.15 -10.18 8.89
N GLU A 202 -11.27 -9.50 7.76
CA GLU A 202 -12.48 -9.47 6.94
C GLU A 202 -12.54 -10.70 6.01
N PRO A 203 -13.70 -11.03 5.41
CA PRO A 203 -13.87 -12.18 4.53
C PRO A 203 -12.91 -12.20 3.34
N ILE A 204 -12.59 -13.42 2.88
CA ILE A 204 -11.94 -13.66 1.60
C ILE A 204 -13.01 -14.09 0.62
N GLU A 205 -13.12 -13.38 -0.50
CA GLU A 205 -14.19 -13.57 -1.48
C GLU A 205 -13.64 -13.69 -2.89
N TYR A 206 -14.35 -14.44 -3.75
CA TYR A 206 -14.15 -14.41 -5.19
C TYR A 206 -15.10 -13.41 -5.80
N ILE A 207 -14.54 -12.41 -6.51
CA ILE A 207 -15.32 -11.40 -7.20
C ILE A 207 -15.26 -11.69 -8.70
N THR A 208 -16.41 -11.83 -9.32
CA THR A 208 -16.50 -12.02 -10.78
C THR A 208 -16.64 -10.67 -11.47
N SER A 209 -15.85 -10.44 -12.53
CA SER A 209 -15.95 -9.29 -13.42
C SER A 209 -17.13 -9.40 -14.38
#